data_70f5202b2187b7422bf970fb043a73ef
#
_entry.id   70f5202b2187b7422bf970fb043a73ef
#
_cell.length_a   1.000
_cell.length_b   1.000
_cell.length_c   1.000
_cell.angle_alpha   90.00
_cell.angle_beta   90.00
_cell.angle_gamma   90.00
#
_symmetry.space_group_name_H-M   'P 1'
#
loop_
_entity.id
_entity.type
_entity.pdbx_description
1 polymer ?
#
loop_
_entity_poly.entity_id
_entity_poly.type
_entity_poly.pdbx_seq_one_letter_code
_entity_poly.pdbx_strand_id
1 'polypeptide(L)'
;QTVSNVYVCQQNGTYYGEIITQSNVTIIYIKKRNSEFDSRINNVIENLIHGNSQMIWNNYLSASTDRTFTVDGRMVRIVVATGGGHSQIVIYN
;
A
#
# COMPACT_ATOMS: atom_id res chain seq x y z
N GLN A 1 4.54 15.11 18.10
CA GLN A 1 3.31 15.19 17.30
C GLN A 1 3.51 14.48 15.97
N THR A 2 2.59 13.57 15.64
CA THR A 2 2.63 12.83 14.41
C THR A 2 1.95 13.63 13.30
N VAL A 3 2.67 13.83 12.19
CA VAL A 3 2.10 14.42 10.98
C VAL A 3 1.64 13.30 10.07
N SER A 4 0.40 13.35 9.62
CA SER A 4 -0.12 12.38 8.67
C SER A 4 -0.70 13.07 7.44
N ASN A 5 -0.43 12.49 6.28
CA ASN A 5 -1.01 12.89 5.03
C ASN A 5 -1.90 11.77 4.51
N VAL A 6 -3.06 12.12 4.00
CA VAL A 6 -4.01 11.15 3.46
C VAL A 6 -4.30 11.49 2.01
N TYR A 7 -4.07 10.52 1.13
CA TYR A 7 -4.49 10.59 -0.26
C TYR A 7 -5.62 9.60 -0.46
N VAL A 8 -6.76 10.07 -0.96
CA VAL A 8 -7.93 9.22 -1.23
C VAL A 8 -8.11 9.12 -2.73
N CYS A 9 -8.19 7.90 -3.25
CA CYS A 9 -8.49 7.67 -4.65
C CYS A 9 -9.99 7.40 -4.81
N GLN A 10 -10.68 8.36 -5.40
CA GLN A 10 -12.10 8.27 -5.67
C GLN A 10 -12.38 8.92 -7.02
N GLN A 11 -13.06 8.21 -7.91
CA GLN A 11 -13.36 8.69 -9.26
C GLN A 11 -14.80 8.32 -9.63
N ASN A 12 -15.54 9.29 -10.15
CA ASN A 12 -16.92 9.07 -10.62
C ASN A 12 -17.80 8.38 -9.56
N GLY A 13 -17.62 8.77 -8.30
CA GLY A 13 -18.38 8.20 -7.19
C GLY A 13 -17.89 6.85 -6.70
N THR A 14 -16.85 6.28 -7.30
CA THR A 14 -16.28 5.01 -6.88
C THR A 14 -15.03 5.23 -6.04
N TYR A 15 -15.02 4.64 -4.85
CA TYR A 15 -13.87 4.69 -3.94
C TYR A 15 -12.97 3.48 -4.22
N TYR A 16 -11.69 3.74 -4.48
CA TYR A 16 -10.70 2.69 -4.79
C TYR A 16 -9.78 2.38 -3.62
N GLY A 17 -9.51 3.34 -2.77
CA GLY A 17 -8.66 3.16 -1.61
C GLY A 17 -8.02 4.45 -1.16
N GLU A 18 -7.02 4.32 -0.30
CA GLU A 18 -6.34 5.50 0.22
C GLU A 18 -4.92 5.17 0.66
N ILE A 19 -4.08 6.18 0.72
CA ILE A 19 -2.70 6.07 1.19
C ILE A 19 -2.55 7.01 2.38
N ILE A 20 -2.18 6.47 3.52
CA ILE A 20 -1.97 7.24 4.75
C ILE A 20 -0.48 7.22 5.08
N THR A 21 0.16 8.38 5.04
CA THR A 21 1.58 8.52 5.33
C THR A 21 1.76 9.17 6.70
N GLN A 22 2.43 8.46 7.59
CA GLN A 22 2.78 8.96 8.92
C GLN A 22 4.29 8.94 9.09
N SER A 23 4.79 9.49 10.20
CA SER A 23 6.23 9.61 10.42
C SER A 23 6.95 8.26 10.49
N ASN A 24 6.29 7.21 10.98
CA ASN A 24 6.91 5.91 11.20
C ASN A 24 6.26 4.76 10.44
N VAL A 25 5.21 5.04 9.68
CA VAL A 25 4.51 3.98 8.94
C VAL A 25 3.74 4.61 7.78
N THR A 26 3.68 3.89 6.67
CA THR A 26 2.80 4.21 5.54
C THR A 26 1.85 3.05 5.34
N ILE A 27 0.56 3.34 5.30
CA ILE A 27 -0.49 2.33 5.15
C ILE A 27 -1.23 2.61 3.85
N ILE A 28 -1.26 1.62 2.97
CA ILE A 28 -1.97 1.68 1.69
C ILE A 28 -3.17 0.75 1.78
N TYR A 29 -4.37 1.32 1.75
CA TYR A 29 -5.62 0.56 1.74
C TYR A 29 -6.11 0.44 0.31
N ILE A 30 -6.35 -0.79 -0.15
CA ILE A 30 -6.79 -1.05 -1.52
C ILE A 30 -8.12 -1.79 -1.46
N LYS A 31 -9.20 -1.10 -1.83
CA LYS A 31 -10.53 -1.71 -1.90
C LYS A 31 -10.79 -2.26 -3.30
N LYS A 32 -10.36 -1.54 -4.32
CA LYS A 32 -10.61 -1.90 -5.70
C LYS A 32 -9.44 -1.46 -6.57
N ARG A 33 -9.10 -2.26 -7.57
CA ARG A 33 -7.98 -1.95 -8.47
C ARG A 33 -8.37 -0.84 -9.45
N ASN A 34 -7.40 0.01 -9.74
CA ASN A 34 -7.53 1.12 -10.67
C ASN A 34 -6.12 1.45 -11.15
N SER A 35 -5.92 1.60 -12.46
CA SER A 35 -4.57 1.76 -13.02
C SER A 35 -3.90 3.04 -12.53
N GLU A 36 -4.63 4.12 -12.38
CA GLU A 36 -4.10 5.38 -11.86
C GLU A 36 -3.69 5.25 -10.39
N PHE A 37 -4.52 4.59 -9.59
CA PHE A 37 -4.22 4.32 -8.19
C PHE A 37 -3.01 3.38 -8.06
N ASP A 38 -2.96 2.34 -8.89
CA ASP A 38 -1.82 1.41 -8.91
C ASP A 38 -0.51 2.16 -9.17
N SER A 39 -0.50 3.08 -10.14
CA SER A 39 0.68 3.90 -10.43
C SER A 39 1.08 4.76 -9.25
N ARG A 40 0.09 5.37 -8.59
CA ARG A 40 0.34 6.20 -7.41
C ARG A 40 0.93 5.38 -6.27
N ILE A 41 0.39 4.18 -6.04
CA ILE A 41 0.89 3.27 -5.01
C ILE A 41 2.35 2.92 -5.29
N ASN A 42 2.67 2.54 -6.53
CA ASN A 42 4.03 2.16 -6.89
C ASN A 42 5.00 3.33 -6.75
N ASN A 43 4.59 4.54 -7.07
CA ASN A 43 5.41 5.73 -6.87
C ASN A 43 5.70 5.97 -5.39
N VAL A 44 4.70 5.80 -4.54
CA VAL A 44 4.87 5.96 -3.09
C VAL A 44 5.85 4.92 -2.55
N ILE A 45 5.69 3.66 -2.95
CA ILE A 45 6.59 2.59 -2.52
C ILE A 45 8.02 2.87 -2.99
N GLU A 46 8.18 3.30 -4.24
CA GLU A 46 9.51 3.59 -4.78
C GLU A 46 10.18 4.74 -4.03
N ASN A 47 9.43 5.74 -3.61
CA ASN A 47 9.97 6.84 -2.81
C ASN A 47 10.37 6.40 -1.41
N LEU A 48 9.69 5.40 -0.86
CA LEU A 48 10.00 4.87 0.48
C LEU A 48 11.16 3.89 0.46
N ILE A 49 11.20 3.00 -0.52
CA ILE A 49 12.23 1.96 -0.62
C ILE A 49 12.69 1.89 -2.08
N HIS A 50 13.72 2.64 -2.41
CA HIS A 50 14.21 2.76 -3.79
C HIS A 50 14.56 1.42 -4.41
N GLY A 51 14.11 1.20 -5.64
CA GLY A 51 14.44 0.02 -6.43
C GLY A 51 13.66 -1.23 -6.07
N ASN A 52 12.70 -1.16 -5.13
CA ASN A 52 12.00 -2.33 -4.63
C ASN A 52 10.48 -2.30 -4.83
N SER A 53 9.95 -1.27 -5.49
CA SER A 53 8.50 -1.15 -5.65
C SER A 53 7.90 -2.33 -6.41
N GLN A 54 8.57 -2.78 -7.48
CA GLN A 54 8.07 -3.89 -8.29
C GLN A 54 7.99 -5.19 -7.50
N MET A 55 9.00 -5.47 -6.68
CA MET A 55 9.03 -6.69 -5.87
C MET A 55 7.91 -6.66 -4.82
N ILE A 56 7.71 -5.52 -4.15
CA ILE A 56 6.66 -5.39 -3.14
C ILE A 56 5.28 -5.51 -3.79
N TRP A 57 5.09 -4.84 -4.94
CA TRP A 57 3.83 -4.90 -5.68
C TRP A 57 3.50 -6.31 -6.14
N ASN A 58 4.51 -7.04 -6.66
CA ASN A 58 4.32 -8.42 -7.07
C ASN A 58 3.94 -9.32 -5.89
N ASN A 59 4.52 -9.09 -4.72
CA ASN A 59 4.12 -9.82 -3.52
C ASN A 59 2.66 -9.55 -3.17
N TYR A 60 2.22 -8.30 -3.28
CA TYR A 60 0.82 -7.95 -3.06
C TYR A 60 -0.10 -8.67 -4.05
N LEU A 61 0.25 -8.62 -5.35
CA LEU A 61 -0.58 -9.22 -6.40
C LEU A 61 -0.71 -10.74 -6.26
N SER A 62 0.31 -11.41 -5.77
CA SER A 62 0.34 -12.87 -5.66
C SER A 62 -0.10 -13.40 -4.30
N ALA A 63 -0.34 -12.52 -3.33
CA ALA A 63 -0.69 -12.96 -1.99
C ALA A 63 -2.11 -13.50 -1.92
N SER A 64 -2.26 -14.70 -1.39
CA SER A 64 -3.56 -15.30 -1.06
C SER A 64 -3.82 -15.28 0.45
N THR A 65 -2.78 -15.08 1.25
CA THR A 65 -2.83 -14.94 2.70
C THR A 65 -1.91 -13.81 3.11
N ASP A 66 -2.05 -13.35 4.34
CA ASP A 66 -1.20 -12.29 4.87
C ASP A 66 0.27 -12.68 4.80
N ARG A 67 1.13 -11.71 4.51
CA ARG A 67 2.58 -11.89 4.44
C ARG A 67 3.27 -10.78 5.19
N THR A 68 4.39 -11.11 5.81
CA THR A 68 5.29 -10.14 6.41
C THR A 68 6.71 -10.48 5.97
N PHE A 69 7.43 -9.49 5.48
CA PHE A 69 8.81 -9.67 5.03
C PHE A 69 9.58 -8.37 5.21
N THR A 70 10.90 -8.46 5.12
CA THR A 70 11.78 -7.31 5.29
C THR A 70 12.41 -6.97 3.94
N VAL A 71 12.39 -5.68 3.59
CA VAL A 71 12.99 -5.17 2.37
C VAL A 71 13.86 -3.98 2.76
N ASP A 72 15.16 -4.09 2.46
CA ASP A 72 16.13 -3.03 2.72
C ASP A 72 16.05 -2.53 4.18
N GLY A 73 15.95 -3.47 5.12
CA GLY A 73 15.90 -3.19 6.55
C GLY A 73 14.54 -2.73 7.06
N ARG A 74 13.53 -2.62 6.20
CA ARG A 74 12.18 -2.20 6.59
C ARG A 74 11.21 -3.35 6.54
N MET A 75 10.35 -3.42 7.55
CA MET A 75 9.29 -4.42 7.54
C MET A 75 8.16 -4.00 6.61
N VAL A 76 7.74 -4.94 5.77
CA VAL A 76 6.58 -4.77 4.89
C VAL A 76 5.56 -5.84 5.24
N ARG A 77 4.32 -5.42 5.42
CA ARG A 77 3.23 -6.34 5.72
C ARG A 77 2.15 -6.21 4.66
N ILE A 78 1.72 -7.36 4.14
CA ILE A 78 0.60 -7.43 3.19
C ILE A 78 -0.55 -8.12 3.89
N VAL A 79 -1.70 -7.46 3.92
CA VAL A 79 -2.92 -7.99 4.51
C VAL A 79 -3.91 -8.21 3.39
N VAL A 80 -4.40 -9.45 3.27
CA VAL A 80 -5.34 -9.83 2.21
C VAL A 80 -6.75 -9.66 2.73
N ALA A 81 -7.57 -8.92 1.97
CA ALA A 81 -8.95 -8.68 2.33
C ALA A 81 -9.76 -9.97 2.25
N THR A 82 -10.68 -10.14 3.20
CA THR A 82 -11.67 -11.20 3.18
C THR A 82 -13.05 -10.56 3.35
N GLY A 83 -14.06 -11.10 2.68
CA GLY A 83 -15.42 -10.64 2.86
C GLY A 83 -15.70 -9.22 2.42
N GLY A 84 -14.98 -8.70 1.44
CA GLY A 84 -15.24 -7.36 0.89
C GLY A 84 -14.55 -6.21 1.60
N GLY A 85 -13.60 -6.50 2.50
CA GLY A 85 -12.80 -5.47 3.16
C GLY A 85 -11.70 -4.92 2.25
N HIS A 86 -10.83 -4.09 2.84
CA HIS A 86 -9.65 -3.56 2.15
C HIS A 86 -8.47 -4.49 2.30
N SER A 87 -7.73 -4.69 1.20
CA SER A 87 -6.38 -5.22 1.30
C SER A 87 -5.45 -4.09 1.73
N GLN A 88 -4.31 -4.43 2.32
CA GLN A 88 -3.38 -3.43 2.81
C GLN A 88 -1.94 -3.76 2.42
N ILE A 89 -1.17 -2.72 2.14
CA ILE A 89 0.29 -2.78 2.12
C ILE A 89 0.76 -1.82 3.20
N VAL A 90 1.46 -2.33 4.21
CA VAL A 90 1.95 -1.53 5.34
C VAL A 90 3.46 -1.54 5.29
N ILE A 91 4.07 -0.36 5.26
CA ILE A 91 5.52 -0.22 5.22
C ILE A 91 5.96 0.56 6.46
N TYR A 92 6.77 -0.09 7.30
CA TYR A 92 7.29 0.52 8.52
C TYR A 92 8.61 1.20 8.23
N ASN A 93 8.80 2.36 8.80
CA ASN A 93 10.07 3.10 8.68
C ASN A 93 11.10 2.65 9.70
#